data_dc332622597b22c87d3c8335cefbdf28
#
_entry.id   dc332622597b22c87d3c8335cefbdf28
#
_cell.length_a   1.000
_cell.length_b   1.000
_cell.length_c   1.000
_cell.angle_alpha   90.00
_cell.angle_beta   90.00
_cell.angle_gamma   90.00
#
_symmetry.space_group_name_H-M   'P 1'
#
loop_
_entity.id
_entity.type
_entity.pdbx_description
1 polymer ?
#
loop_
_entity_poly.entity_id
_entity_poly.type
_entity_poly.pdbx_seq_one_letter_code
_entity_poly.pdbx_strand_id
1 'polypeptide(L)'
;MKKFAAALLAALTALSGTAFARSVVLERGTEVQIRVVDRIKSNKVKKGQVLTFVVDKTVHDANGFAAVAAGAPAYGTVTGALKAGMFGKRGTLAITIDRAVAWNGKDVPLTSAASDKGDNNTAVVATAALFVTAPAIFFRGSNAVIESGTIIRAQVAERTPLGEDSEHSGTIRRVT
;
A
#
# COMPACT_ATOMS: atom_id res chain seq x y z
N MET A 1 10.10 -47.04 51.71
CA MET A 1 10.14 -45.58 51.44
C MET A 1 10.84 -45.32 50.10
N LYS A 2 10.45 -45.93 49.01
CA LYS A 2 11.07 -45.81 47.67
C LYS A 2 10.02 -45.73 46.52
N LYS A 3 8.76 -45.44 46.78
CA LYS A 3 7.68 -45.48 45.75
C LYS A 3 6.98 -44.14 45.53
N PHE A 4 7.40 -43.03 46.13
CA PHE A 4 6.78 -41.73 45.98
C PHE A 4 7.57 -40.69 45.16
N ALA A 5 8.76 -41.05 44.65
CA ALA A 5 9.61 -40.14 43.87
C ALA A 5 9.38 -40.19 42.35
N ALA A 6 8.60 -41.15 41.83
CA ALA A 6 8.34 -41.29 40.39
C ALA A 6 7.12 -40.57 39.82
N ALA A 7 6.25 -40.05 40.69
CA ALA A 7 5.01 -39.39 40.26
C ALA A 7 5.13 -37.88 40.04
N LEU A 8 6.24 -37.25 40.41
CA LEU A 8 6.41 -35.80 40.31
C LEU A 8 7.14 -35.32 39.07
N LEU A 9 7.68 -36.26 38.25
CA LEU A 9 8.43 -35.92 37.03
C LEU A 9 7.61 -35.95 35.72
N ALA A 10 6.36 -36.39 35.80
CA ALA A 10 5.48 -36.53 34.60
C ALA A 10 4.55 -35.32 34.35
N ALA A 11 4.56 -34.32 35.24
CA ALA A 11 3.64 -33.17 35.13
C ALA A 11 4.27 -31.91 34.51
N LEU A 12 5.51 -31.97 34.00
CA LEU A 12 6.23 -30.77 33.55
C LEU A 12 6.41 -30.71 32.02
N THR A 13 5.75 -31.57 31.22
CA THR A 13 5.94 -31.61 29.78
C THR A 13 4.71 -31.20 28.94
N ALA A 14 3.68 -30.59 29.54
CA ALA A 14 2.46 -30.23 28.83
C ALA A 14 2.22 -28.72 28.66
N LEU A 15 3.28 -27.91 28.68
CA LEU A 15 3.19 -26.50 28.26
C LEU A 15 3.73 -26.35 26.83
N SER A 16 3.21 -27.16 25.91
CA SER A 16 3.34 -26.88 24.48
C SER A 16 2.53 -25.63 24.21
N GLY A 17 3.21 -24.48 24.19
CA GLY A 17 2.60 -23.20 23.80
C GLY A 17 1.98 -23.37 22.43
N THR A 18 0.67 -23.35 22.36
CA THR A 18 -0.04 -23.18 21.09
C THR A 18 0.38 -21.84 20.52
N ALA A 19 1.28 -21.85 19.55
CA ALA A 19 1.56 -20.69 18.74
C ALA A 19 0.25 -20.38 17.99
N PHE A 20 -0.46 -19.34 18.44
CA PHE A 20 -1.59 -18.82 17.72
C PHE A 20 -1.03 -18.14 16.47
N ALA A 21 -1.09 -18.85 15.35
CA ALA A 21 -0.85 -18.26 14.05
C ALA A 21 -1.90 -17.16 13.84
N ARG A 22 -1.44 -15.91 13.77
CA ARG A 22 -2.30 -14.75 13.57
C ARG A 22 -2.38 -14.46 12.09
N SER A 23 -3.58 -14.47 11.54
CA SER A 23 -3.80 -14.10 10.16
C SER A 23 -3.79 -12.57 10.02
N VAL A 24 -2.89 -12.06 9.22
CA VAL A 24 -2.81 -10.65 8.84
C VAL A 24 -3.79 -10.42 7.68
N VAL A 25 -4.73 -9.50 7.87
CA VAL A 25 -5.75 -9.20 6.86
C VAL A 25 -5.88 -7.69 6.73
N LEU A 26 -5.77 -7.18 5.51
CA LEU A 26 -6.11 -5.79 5.21
C LEU A 26 -7.57 -5.70 4.77
N GLU A 27 -8.32 -4.89 5.50
CA GLU A 27 -9.72 -4.65 5.19
C GLU A 27 -9.87 -3.64 4.04
N ARG A 28 -10.94 -3.81 3.26
CA ARG A 28 -11.31 -2.85 2.21
C ARG A 28 -11.48 -1.46 2.80
N GLY A 29 -11.00 -0.44 2.08
CA GLY A 29 -11.08 0.95 2.50
C GLY A 29 -9.94 1.40 3.43
N THR A 30 -9.03 0.49 3.85
CA THR A 30 -7.84 0.88 4.61
C THR A 30 -7.02 1.89 3.81
N GLU A 31 -6.73 3.04 4.41
CA GLU A 31 -5.96 4.11 3.75
C GLU A 31 -4.49 3.72 3.60
N VAL A 32 -3.94 3.94 2.41
CA VAL A 32 -2.54 3.74 2.08
C VAL A 32 -2.00 5.05 1.50
N GLN A 33 -0.97 5.61 2.13
CA GLN A 33 -0.30 6.81 1.64
C GLN A 33 0.86 6.40 0.72
N ILE A 34 0.81 6.88 -0.51
CA ILE A 34 1.77 6.57 -1.57
C ILE A 34 2.58 7.81 -1.88
N ARG A 35 3.91 7.72 -1.85
CA ARG A 35 4.80 8.81 -2.17
C ARG A 35 5.35 8.65 -3.59
N VAL A 36 5.29 9.73 -4.34
CA VAL A 36 5.90 9.84 -5.67
C VAL A 36 7.42 9.94 -5.51
N VAL A 37 8.17 9.02 -6.10
CA VAL A 37 9.64 9.00 -6.03
C VAL A 37 10.21 9.95 -7.06
N ASP A 38 9.81 9.79 -8.31
CA ASP A 38 10.33 10.55 -9.43
C ASP A 38 9.35 11.60 -9.92
N ARG A 39 9.88 12.74 -10.36
CA ARG A 39 9.06 13.78 -10.97
C ARG A 39 8.42 13.29 -12.27
N ILE A 40 7.09 13.29 -12.33
CA ILE A 40 6.31 12.80 -13.47
C ILE A 40 5.76 14.00 -14.25
N LYS A 41 5.99 14.01 -15.57
CA LYS A 41 5.53 15.09 -16.47
C LYS A 41 4.65 14.51 -17.58
N SER A 42 3.51 15.15 -17.87
CA SER A 42 2.58 14.70 -18.89
C SER A 42 3.16 14.61 -20.33
N ASN A 43 4.25 15.35 -20.59
CA ASN A 43 4.95 15.30 -21.87
C ASN A 43 6.05 14.23 -21.95
N LYS A 44 6.32 13.51 -20.84
CA LYS A 44 7.37 12.47 -20.75
C LYS A 44 6.80 11.07 -20.60
N VAL A 45 5.55 10.95 -20.17
CA VAL A 45 4.89 9.66 -19.96
C VAL A 45 3.80 9.42 -21.01
N LYS A 46 3.44 8.16 -21.21
CA LYS A 46 2.41 7.73 -22.17
C LYS A 46 1.29 7.01 -21.46
N LYS A 47 0.08 7.08 -22.03
CA LYS A 47 -1.05 6.26 -21.57
C LYS A 47 -0.66 4.77 -21.61
N GLY A 48 -1.00 4.03 -20.55
CA GLY A 48 -0.65 2.63 -20.35
C GLY A 48 0.74 2.40 -19.73
N GLN A 49 1.53 3.44 -19.52
CA GLN A 49 2.82 3.30 -18.84
C GLN A 49 2.62 3.01 -17.37
N VAL A 50 3.32 1.98 -16.85
CA VAL A 50 3.38 1.68 -15.42
C VAL A 50 4.42 2.58 -14.76
N LEU A 51 4.05 3.13 -13.63
CA LEU A 51 4.89 3.98 -12.78
C LEU A 51 5.12 3.29 -11.45
N THR A 52 6.32 3.50 -10.89
CA THR A 52 6.69 2.99 -9.57
C THR A 52 6.62 4.10 -8.54
N PHE A 53 6.05 3.77 -7.40
CA PHE A 53 5.88 4.61 -6.23
C PHE A 53 6.39 3.86 -5.00
N VAL A 54 6.38 4.50 -3.85
CA VAL A 54 6.65 3.85 -2.57
C VAL A 54 5.55 4.16 -1.57
N VAL A 55 5.29 3.22 -0.68
CA VAL A 55 4.39 3.44 0.45
C VAL A 55 5.06 4.41 1.42
N ASP A 56 4.40 5.50 1.77
CA ASP A 56 4.98 6.54 2.63
C ASP A 56 5.02 6.13 4.09
N LYS A 57 3.95 5.53 4.58
CA LYS A 57 3.81 5.08 5.97
C LYS A 57 3.43 3.63 6.05
N THR A 58 3.96 2.93 7.06
CA THR A 58 3.57 1.56 7.34
C THR A 58 2.05 1.45 7.54
N VAL A 59 1.45 0.51 6.83
CA VAL A 59 0.02 0.20 6.94
C VAL A 59 -0.12 -1.00 7.87
N HIS A 60 -0.97 -0.85 8.88
CA HIS A 60 -1.25 -1.90 9.86
C HIS A 60 -2.63 -2.51 9.61
N ASP A 61 -2.76 -3.77 9.97
CA ASP A 61 -4.08 -4.41 10.02
C ASP A 61 -4.87 -3.97 11.26
N ALA A 62 -6.09 -4.48 11.41
CA ALA A 62 -6.95 -4.19 12.55
C ALA A 62 -6.36 -4.63 13.91
N ASN A 63 -5.38 -5.53 13.90
CA ASN A 63 -4.69 -6.05 15.09
C ASN A 63 -3.38 -5.32 15.40
N GLY A 64 -3.01 -4.32 14.57
CA GLY A 64 -1.78 -3.56 14.72
C GLY A 64 -0.53 -4.19 14.07
N PHE A 65 -0.69 -5.24 13.24
CA PHE A 65 0.44 -5.84 12.50
C PHE A 65 0.78 -5.04 11.25
N ALA A 66 2.06 -4.85 11.00
CA ALA A 66 2.55 -4.19 9.80
C ALA A 66 2.28 -5.06 8.56
N ALA A 67 1.24 -4.71 7.83
CA ALA A 67 0.82 -5.43 6.62
C ALA A 67 1.57 -4.97 5.38
N VAL A 68 1.84 -3.67 5.26
CA VAL A 68 2.67 -3.09 4.20
C VAL A 68 3.67 -2.14 4.84
N ALA A 69 4.95 -2.37 4.64
CA ALA A 69 6.00 -1.55 5.24
C ALA A 69 6.13 -0.18 4.54
N ALA A 70 6.53 0.84 5.30
CA ALA A 70 6.99 2.09 4.71
C ALA A 70 8.18 1.81 3.77
N GLY A 71 8.20 2.44 2.59
CA GLY A 71 9.20 2.18 1.55
C GLY A 71 8.88 0.99 0.65
N ALA A 72 7.85 0.18 0.94
CA ALA A 72 7.42 -0.90 0.07
C ALA A 72 7.04 -0.37 -1.32
N PRO A 73 7.33 -1.11 -2.40
CA PRO A 73 6.99 -0.67 -3.74
C PRO A 73 5.47 -0.68 -3.96
N ALA A 74 5.01 0.34 -4.66
CA ALA A 74 3.64 0.43 -5.16
C ALA A 74 3.67 0.77 -6.66
N TYR A 75 2.66 0.35 -7.37
CA TYR A 75 2.56 0.50 -8.81
C TYR A 75 1.26 1.17 -9.20
N GLY A 76 1.34 1.96 -10.25
CA GLY A 76 0.17 2.60 -10.83
C GLY A 76 0.34 2.78 -12.32
N THR A 77 -0.75 3.03 -13.01
CA THR A 77 -0.81 3.14 -14.45
C THR A 77 -1.23 4.54 -14.89
N VAL A 78 -0.56 5.07 -15.90
CA VAL A 78 -0.97 6.30 -16.56
C VAL A 78 -2.21 6.02 -17.42
N THR A 79 -3.36 6.53 -17.01
CA THR A 79 -4.63 6.38 -17.75
C THR A 79 -4.84 7.47 -18.79
N GLY A 80 -4.18 8.63 -18.60
CA GLY A 80 -4.20 9.72 -19.57
C GLY A 80 -2.98 10.61 -19.42
N ALA A 81 -2.40 10.99 -20.57
CA ALA A 81 -1.29 11.94 -20.61
C ALA A 81 -1.45 12.83 -21.85
N LEU A 82 -1.76 14.09 -21.63
CA LEU A 82 -1.86 15.11 -22.68
C LEU A 82 -0.83 16.20 -22.37
N LYS A 83 0.05 16.46 -23.33
CA LYS A 83 0.95 17.62 -23.26
C LYS A 83 0.19 18.92 -23.52
N ALA A 84 0.70 20.00 -22.98
CA ALA A 84 0.18 21.33 -23.32
C ALA A 84 0.33 21.58 -24.82
N GLY A 85 -0.68 22.24 -25.40
CA GLY A 85 -0.72 22.56 -26.80
C GLY A 85 -0.78 24.07 -27.05
N MET A 86 -0.77 24.45 -28.34
CA MET A 86 -1.02 25.82 -28.75
C MET A 86 -2.44 26.29 -28.35
N PHE A 87 -2.65 27.59 -28.30
CA PHE A 87 -3.92 28.23 -27.96
C PHE A 87 -4.41 27.98 -26.53
N GLY A 88 -3.48 27.91 -25.56
CA GLY A 88 -3.84 27.83 -24.13
C GLY A 88 -4.36 26.45 -23.69
N LYS A 89 -4.22 25.40 -24.49
CA LYS A 89 -4.57 24.03 -24.07
C LYS A 89 -3.63 23.56 -22.97
N ARG A 90 -4.20 23.33 -21.80
CA ARG A 90 -3.45 22.85 -20.62
C ARG A 90 -3.12 21.36 -20.75
N GLY A 91 -1.93 20.97 -20.30
CA GLY A 91 -1.56 19.57 -20.17
C GLY A 91 -2.41 18.88 -19.11
N THR A 92 -2.65 17.59 -19.28
CA THR A 92 -3.38 16.76 -18.32
C THR A 92 -2.60 15.46 -18.09
N LEU A 93 -2.56 15.02 -16.84
CA LEU A 93 -2.00 13.75 -16.44
C LEU A 93 -3.01 13.04 -15.55
N ALA A 94 -3.37 11.81 -15.90
CA ALA A 94 -4.27 10.97 -15.14
C ALA A 94 -3.53 9.67 -14.78
N ILE A 95 -3.56 9.30 -13.52
CA ILE A 95 -2.88 8.11 -12.97
C ILE A 95 -3.87 7.37 -12.07
N THR A 96 -3.87 6.04 -12.16
CA THR A 96 -4.47 5.16 -11.15
C THR A 96 -3.37 4.53 -10.32
N ILE A 97 -3.63 4.32 -9.04
CA ILE A 97 -2.78 3.47 -8.20
C ILE A 97 -3.41 2.10 -8.19
N ASP A 98 -2.67 1.09 -8.62
CA ASP A 98 -3.21 -0.24 -8.90
C ASP A 98 -2.95 -1.22 -7.74
N ARG A 99 -1.72 -1.21 -7.18
CA ARG A 99 -1.35 -2.12 -6.11
C ARG A 99 -0.14 -1.63 -5.30
N ALA A 100 0.00 -2.16 -4.08
CA ALA A 100 1.23 -2.12 -3.29
C ALA A 100 1.67 -3.54 -2.95
N VAL A 101 2.95 -3.72 -2.64
CA VAL A 101 3.51 -5.02 -2.26
C VAL A 101 3.53 -5.14 -0.74
N ALA A 102 2.90 -6.17 -0.20
CA ALA A 102 2.89 -6.48 1.21
C ALA A 102 4.23 -7.09 1.68
N TRP A 103 4.41 -7.21 3.01
CA TRP A 103 5.60 -7.78 3.64
C TRP A 103 5.97 -9.19 3.14
N ASN A 104 4.98 -9.97 2.74
CA ASN A 104 5.15 -11.34 2.23
C ASN A 104 5.27 -11.44 0.70
N GLY A 105 5.41 -10.31 0.01
CA GLY A 105 5.50 -10.23 -1.44
C GLY A 105 4.16 -10.33 -2.18
N LYS A 106 3.03 -10.47 -1.47
CA LYS A 106 1.71 -10.46 -2.10
C LYS A 106 1.32 -9.06 -2.56
N ASP A 107 0.62 -8.99 -3.67
CA ASP A 107 0.00 -7.76 -4.14
C ASP A 107 -1.26 -7.42 -3.32
N VAL A 108 -1.32 -6.21 -2.83
CA VAL A 108 -2.50 -5.60 -2.22
C VAL A 108 -3.14 -4.69 -3.25
N PRO A 109 -4.32 -5.02 -3.78
CA PRO A 109 -4.98 -4.19 -4.77
C PRO A 109 -5.42 -2.86 -4.13
N LEU A 110 -5.12 -1.78 -4.81
CA LEU A 110 -5.43 -0.43 -4.37
C LEU A 110 -6.39 0.25 -5.35
N THR A 111 -7.11 1.21 -4.82
CA THR A 111 -7.89 2.15 -5.62
C THR A 111 -7.58 3.56 -5.14
N SER A 112 -7.61 4.53 -6.05
CA SER A 112 -7.39 5.92 -5.67
C SER A 112 -8.54 6.39 -4.79
N ALA A 113 -8.22 6.96 -3.62
CA ALA A 113 -9.24 7.55 -2.77
C ALA A 113 -9.77 8.84 -3.41
N ALA A 114 -11.10 8.96 -3.49
CA ALA A 114 -11.72 10.23 -3.77
C ALA A 114 -11.53 11.12 -2.53
N SER A 115 -10.69 12.15 -2.63
CA SER A 115 -10.48 13.08 -1.53
C SER A 115 -11.52 14.19 -1.58
N ASP A 116 -12.45 14.20 -0.64
CA ASP A 116 -13.49 15.23 -0.48
C ASP A 116 -13.03 16.48 0.30
N LYS A 117 -11.73 16.62 0.59
CA LYS A 117 -11.25 17.82 1.33
C LYS A 117 -10.07 18.47 0.62
N GLY A 118 -10.35 19.70 0.16
CA GLY A 118 -9.37 20.59 -0.39
C GLY A 118 -8.32 21.01 0.66
N ASP A 119 -7.09 20.66 0.38
CA ASP A 119 -5.91 21.36 0.82
C ASP A 119 -5.13 21.80 -0.41
N ASN A 120 -4.72 23.06 -0.41
CA ASN A 120 -4.30 23.85 -1.57
C ASN A 120 -3.03 23.41 -2.30
N ASN A 121 -2.54 22.19 -2.09
CA ASN A 121 -1.40 21.60 -2.81
C ASN A 121 -1.64 20.15 -3.22
N THR A 122 -2.87 19.68 -3.20
CA THR A 122 -3.20 18.28 -3.41
C THR A 122 -3.73 18.07 -4.81
N ALA A 123 -3.25 17.01 -5.43
CA ALA A 123 -3.81 16.44 -6.65
C ALA A 123 -5.33 16.37 -6.57
N VAL A 124 -5.99 17.10 -7.43
CA VAL A 124 -7.44 17.16 -7.48
C VAL A 124 -7.95 15.83 -8.01
N VAL A 125 -8.72 15.16 -7.19
CA VAL A 125 -9.54 14.03 -7.62
C VAL A 125 -10.60 14.55 -8.57
N ALA A 126 -10.58 14.09 -9.79
CA ALA A 126 -11.64 14.43 -10.72
C ALA A 126 -12.88 13.59 -10.46
N THR A 127 -13.93 14.25 -10.19
CA THR A 127 -15.27 13.79 -10.52
C THR A 127 -15.37 13.52 -12.02
N ALA A 128 -15.16 12.31 -12.41
CA ALA A 128 -15.63 11.82 -13.70
C ALA A 128 -16.82 10.92 -13.43
N ALA A 129 -17.98 11.50 -13.36
CA ALA A 129 -19.17 10.80 -13.76
C ALA A 129 -18.96 10.31 -15.19
N LEU A 130 -19.16 9.02 -15.39
CA LEU A 130 -19.31 8.25 -16.62
C LEU A 130 -18.12 7.29 -16.92
N PHE A 131 -18.33 6.02 -16.55
CA PHE A 131 -17.72 4.83 -17.14
C PHE A 131 -16.21 4.60 -16.97
N VAL A 132 -15.65 4.82 -15.78
CA VAL A 132 -14.34 4.24 -15.47
C VAL A 132 -14.43 3.47 -14.16
N THR A 133 -14.18 2.19 -14.21
CA THR A 133 -14.22 1.24 -13.08
C THR A 133 -13.11 1.46 -12.04
N ALA A 134 -12.22 2.42 -12.27
CA ALA A 134 -11.19 2.82 -11.31
C ALA A 134 -11.10 4.35 -11.23
N PRO A 135 -11.18 4.95 -10.04
CA PRO A 135 -11.00 6.39 -9.87
C PRO A 135 -9.55 6.77 -10.23
N ALA A 136 -9.40 7.65 -11.19
CA ALA A 136 -8.12 8.19 -11.62
C ALA A 136 -7.88 9.55 -10.96
N ILE A 137 -6.63 9.82 -10.62
CA ILE A 137 -6.19 11.11 -10.10
C ILE A 137 -5.77 11.98 -11.27
N PHE A 138 -6.33 13.19 -11.36
CA PHE A 138 -6.07 14.10 -12.46
C PHE A 138 -5.26 15.31 -12.04
N PHE A 139 -4.27 15.63 -12.84
CA PHE A 139 -3.45 16.84 -12.71
C PHE A 139 -3.59 17.71 -13.94
N ARG A 140 -3.70 19.03 -13.77
CA ARG A 140 -3.79 20.00 -14.86
C ARG A 140 -2.77 21.12 -14.67
N GLY A 141 -2.14 21.55 -15.75
CA GLY A 141 -1.21 22.66 -15.75
C GLY A 141 -0.74 23.04 -17.14
N SER A 142 0.18 24.01 -17.29
CA SER A 142 0.83 24.32 -18.57
C SER A 142 1.49 23.07 -19.18
N ASN A 143 2.20 22.27 -18.38
CA ASN A 143 2.39 20.82 -18.53
C ASN A 143 2.05 20.23 -17.18
N ALA A 144 1.11 19.28 -17.12
CA ALA A 144 0.77 18.68 -15.84
C ALA A 144 2.01 17.97 -15.28
N VAL A 145 2.37 18.31 -14.05
CA VAL A 145 3.57 17.80 -13.36
C VAL A 145 3.16 17.31 -11.98
N ILE A 146 3.67 16.16 -11.61
CA ILE A 146 3.64 15.67 -10.23
C ILE A 146 5.08 15.72 -9.73
N GLU A 147 5.29 16.47 -8.66
CA GLU A 147 6.63 16.60 -8.09
C GLU A 147 7.00 15.36 -7.27
N SER A 148 8.29 15.05 -7.21
CA SER A 148 8.83 14.08 -6.26
C SER A 148 8.45 14.49 -4.83
N GLY A 149 8.15 13.50 -3.98
CA GLY A 149 7.69 13.74 -2.61
C GLY A 149 6.17 13.99 -2.48
N THR A 150 5.44 14.14 -3.59
CA THR A 150 3.98 14.27 -3.54
C THR A 150 3.35 13.02 -2.92
N ILE A 151 2.43 13.22 -1.95
CA ILE A 151 1.69 12.14 -1.32
C ILE A 151 0.34 11.97 -2.00
N ILE A 152 0.08 10.75 -2.44
CA ILE A 152 -1.19 10.32 -3.02
C ILE A 152 -1.87 9.41 -2.02
N ARG A 153 -3.15 9.64 -1.74
CA ARG A 153 -3.96 8.77 -0.90
C ARG A 153 -4.65 7.72 -1.77
N ALA A 154 -4.47 6.47 -1.40
CA ALA A 154 -5.14 5.33 -1.98
C ALA A 154 -5.85 4.54 -0.88
N GLN A 155 -6.72 3.62 -1.25
CA GLN A 155 -7.39 2.73 -0.31
C GLN A 155 -7.28 1.30 -0.82
N VAL A 156 -7.26 0.35 0.10
CA VAL A 156 -7.35 -1.07 -0.24
C VAL A 156 -8.68 -1.33 -0.95
N ALA A 157 -8.61 -1.86 -2.17
CA ALA A 157 -9.78 -2.03 -3.04
C ALA A 157 -10.69 -3.17 -2.58
N GLU A 158 -10.09 -4.22 -2.01
CA GLU A 158 -10.81 -5.40 -1.52
C GLU A 158 -10.10 -6.00 -0.31
N ARG A 159 -10.85 -6.75 0.49
CA ARG A 159 -10.30 -7.46 1.63
C ARG A 159 -9.21 -8.43 1.18
N THR A 160 -7.99 -8.23 1.66
CA THR A 160 -6.80 -8.96 1.21
C THR A 160 -6.18 -9.74 2.36
N PRO A 161 -6.34 -11.08 2.38
CA PRO A 161 -5.67 -11.92 3.36
C PRO A 161 -4.19 -12.09 2.97
N LEU A 162 -3.29 -11.67 3.83
CA LEU A 162 -1.85 -11.74 3.61
C LEU A 162 -1.23 -13.05 4.12
N GLY A 163 -1.96 -13.84 4.88
CA GLY A 163 -1.50 -15.09 5.45
C GLY A 163 -1.16 -14.97 6.93
N GLU A 164 -0.54 -16.02 7.46
CA GLU A 164 -0.13 -16.09 8.86
C GLU A 164 1.29 -15.56 9.00
N ASP A 165 1.50 -14.67 9.98
CA ASP A 165 2.83 -14.20 10.35
C ASP A 165 3.50 -15.28 11.23
N SER A 166 4.08 -16.28 10.58
CA SER A 166 4.79 -17.36 11.26
C SER A 166 6.27 -17.05 11.54
N GLU A 167 6.78 -15.86 11.16
CA GLU A 167 8.24 -15.69 11.03
C GLU A 167 8.86 -14.49 11.75
N HIS A 168 8.15 -13.83 12.67
CA HIS A 168 8.80 -12.87 13.58
C HIS A 168 8.91 -13.36 15.03
N SER A 169 8.93 -14.68 15.26
CA SER A 169 9.42 -15.23 16.51
C SER A 169 10.95 -15.20 16.48
N GLY A 170 11.51 -14.08 16.96
CA GLY A 170 12.93 -13.80 16.94
C GLY A 170 13.80 -14.92 17.45
N THR A 171 14.55 -15.54 16.57
CA THR A 171 15.79 -16.16 16.96
C THR A 171 16.88 -15.11 16.99
N ILE A 172 17.02 -14.44 18.13
CA ILE A 172 18.27 -13.76 18.48
C ILE A 172 19.30 -14.87 18.64
N ARG A 173 20.04 -15.20 17.60
CA ARG A 173 21.29 -15.95 17.75
C ARG A 173 22.26 -15.06 18.49
N ARG A 174 22.45 -15.32 19.78
CA ARG A 174 23.64 -14.86 20.48
C ARG A 174 24.84 -15.51 19.80
N VAL A 175 25.64 -14.68 19.16
CA VAL A 175 26.99 -15.06 18.78
C VAL A 175 27.83 -14.94 20.03
N THR A 176 28.28 -16.08 20.55
CA THR A 176 29.37 -16.19 21.55
C THR A 176 30.70 -16.16 20.80
#